data_ed39f19136ec3f215e5dbea23fa9538b
#
_entry.id   ed39f19136ec3f215e5dbea23fa9538b
#
_cell.length_a   1.000
_cell.length_b   1.000
_cell.length_c   1.000
_cell.angle_alpha   90.00
_cell.angle_beta   90.00
_cell.angle_gamma   90.00
#
_symmetry.space_group_name_H-M   'P 1'
#
loop_
_entity.id
_entity.type
_entity.pdbx_description
1 polymer ?
#
loop_
_entity_poly.entity_id
_entity_poly.type
_entity_poly.pdbx_seq_one_letter_code
_entity_poly.pdbx_strand_id
1 'polypeptide(L)'
;MITASSHTRQHDPETPENRSETDWSRGSGDVPSGDSRGAGAAIHQLAGRRSGEGRASGPTIPRWQSELAQAISSPEELLTALRLDHGLLQPARVAASVFRLRVPRNYVARMRVGDPADPLLRQVLPIGSELEDVADYVTDPLGEHAALRAPGLLQKYRGRALIITTSACAVHCRYCFRREFPYSEQTTDARANARESVPAGAPRWGAALAEIGRDSSIEEVLLSGGDPLSLSDARLKSLTDALATIPHVRRLRVHTRQPIVLPSRVDEGLHGWLRSVRMPTVFVLHANHPNELSDDVRAACEKLKTSGVTLLNQSVLLRGVNDNVDVLAELSRRLFDAGVLPYYLHVLDRVRGAAHFEVAETEAQVIAGELAARLPGYLVPRLVREIFGAPAKVTLPPQLPNTPTEIRLK
;
A
#
# COMPACT_ATOMS: atom_id res chain seq x y z
N MET A 1 10.80 20.45 -62.20
CA MET A 1 9.81 20.00 -63.17
C MET A 1 8.76 19.25 -62.34
N ILE A 2 7.70 19.96 -61.87
CA ILE A 2 6.41 20.12 -62.55
C ILE A 2 5.85 18.73 -62.91
N THR A 3 4.84 18.22 -62.25
CA THR A 3 3.45 18.50 -62.53
C THR A 3 2.52 18.03 -61.39
N ALA A 4 1.54 18.89 -61.14
CA ALA A 4 0.33 18.67 -60.32
C ALA A 4 -0.81 18.10 -61.20
N SER A 5 -1.78 17.49 -60.56
CA SER A 5 -3.24 17.45 -60.94
C SER A 5 -3.99 16.71 -59.85
N SER A 6 -4.85 17.26 -59.08
CA SER A 6 -6.13 17.98 -59.17
C SER A 6 -7.36 17.07 -59.41
N HIS A 7 -8.35 17.33 -58.54
CA HIS A 7 -9.82 17.07 -58.63
C HIS A 7 -10.30 15.70 -58.10
N THR A 8 -11.38 15.54 -57.34
CA THR A 8 -12.67 16.28 -57.37
C THR A 8 -13.44 15.98 -56.04
N ARG A 9 -14.26 16.97 -55.62
CA ARG A 9 -15.29 16.91 -54.59
C ARG A 9 -16.52 16.13 -55.04
N GLN A 10 -17.30 15.70 -54.06
CA GLN A 10 -18.81 15.66 -54.00
C GLN A 10 -19.23 14.43 -53.21
N HIS A 11 -20.21 14.34 -52.32
CA HIS A 11 -21.35 15.15 -51.91
C HIS A 11 -21.78 14.59 -50.55
N ASP A 12 -22.18 15.43 -49.61
CA ASP A 12 -23.21 15.15 -48.61
C ASP A 12 -24.56 15.00 -49.31
N PRO A 13 -25.59 14.31 -48.77
CA PRO A 13 -26.43 14.97 -47.79
C PRO A 13 -27.17 14.05 -46.75
N GLU A 14 -27.70 14.76 -45.76
CA GLU A 14 -29.03 14.60 -45.10
C GLU A 14 -29.13 13.76 -43.83
N THR A 15 -29.29 14.50 -42.73
CA THR A 15 -30.09 14.17 -41.56
C THR A 15 -31.58 13.99 -41.90
N PRO A 16 -32.35 13.26 -41.05
CA PRO A 16 -33.48 13.97 -40.45
C PRO A 16 -33.64 13.78 -38.93
N GLU A 17 -34.09 14.90 -38.36
CA GLU A 17 -34.73 15.03 -37.05
C GLU A 17 -35.94 14.10 -36.87
N ASN A 18 -36.25 13.64 -35.68
CA ASN A 18 -37.50 13.93 -34.98
C ASN A 18 -37.57 13.30 -33.57
N ARG A 19 -37.67 14.17 -32.56
CA ARG A 19 -38.72 14.32 -31.53
C ARG A 19 -39.25 13.06 -30.84
N SER A 20 -39.11 13.02 -29.50
CA SER A 20 -40.29 13.28 -28.63
C SER A 20 -39.86 13.43 -27.15
N GLU A 21 -40.16 14.60 -26.65
CA GLU A 21 -40.29 14.91 -25.22
C GLU A 21 -41.43 14.09 -24.63
N THR A 22 -41.28 13.60 -23.40
CA THR A 22 -42.39 13.38 -22.47
C THR A 22 -42.00 13.83 -21.07
N ASP A 23 -42.59 14.96 -20.78
CA ASP A 23 -42.79 15.63 -19.51
C ASP A 23 -43.64 14.74 -18.55
N TRP A 24 -43.22 14.61 -17.30
CA TRP A 24 -44.08 14.20 -16.20
C TRP A 24 -43.85 15.13 -15.00
N SER A 25 -44.67 16.19 -15.01
CA SER A 25 -44.91 17.03 -13.84
C SER A 25 -46.22 16.64 -13.16
N ARG A 26 -46.19 16.68 -11.83
CA ARG A 26 -47.27 16.95 -10.85
C ARG A 26 -48.31 15.87 -10.56
N GLY A 27 -48.41 15.56 -9.29
CA GLY A 27 -49.56 14.99 -8.59
C GLY A 27 -49.47 15.26 -7.10
N SER A 28 -50.04 16.38 -6.69
CA SER A 28 -50.35 16.73 -5.30
C SER A 28 -51.60 15.96 -4.83
N GLY A 29 -51.57 15.47 -3.58
CA GLY A 29 -52.73 14.82 -2.98
C GLY A 29 -52.69 14.83 -1.43
N ASP A 30 -53.58 15.56 -0.91
CA ASP A 30 -53.94 16.00 0.43
C ASP A 30 -53.96 14.99 1.57
N VAL A 31 -53.81 15.60 2.75
CA VAL A 31 -54.04 15.14 4.15
C VAL A 31 -55.54 14.83 4.37
N PRO A 32 -55.91 13.96 5.35
CA PRO A 32 -56.58 14.57 6.49
C PRO A 32 -56.16 14.10 7.91
N SER A 33 -56.32 15.07 8.76
CA SER A 33 -56.26 15.11 10.23
C SER A 33 -57.22 14.13 10.93
N GLY A 34 -56.77 13.65 12.10
CA GLY A 34 -57.63 12.96 13.06
C GLY A 34 -57.13 13.20 14.48
N ASP A 35 -57.84 14.06 15.17
CA ASP A 35 -57.74 14.53 16.56
C ASP A 35 -58.33 13.50 17.53
N SER A 36 -57.73 13.21 18.67
CA SER A 36 -58.49 12.87 19.88
C SER A 36 -57.63 13.01 21.13
N ARG A 37 -58.14 13.87 21.98
CA ARG A 37 -57.78 14.31 23.32
C ARG A 37 -57.83 13.20 24.37
N GLY A 38 -57.01 13.34 25.43
CA GLY A 38 -57.19 12.60 26.67
C GLY A 38 -56.23 13.09 27.77
N ALA A 39 -56.79 13.85 28.67
CA ALA A 39 -56.18 14.53 29.81
C ALA A 39 -55.73 13.56 30.94
N GLY A 40 -54.80 14.00 31.77
CA GLY A 40 -54.59 13.40 33.10
C GLY A 40 -53.34 13.82 33.82
N ALA A 41 -53.47 14.91 34.62
CA ALA A 41 -52.93 15.14 35.95
C ALA A 41 -51.42 15.17 36.25
N ALA A 42 -51.04 16.33 36.71
CA ALA A 42 -49.76 16.69 37.36
C ALA A 42 -49.60 16.03 38.75
N ILE A 43 -48.37 15.66 39.10
CA ILE A 43 -47.89 15.69 40.47
C ILE A 43 -46.47 16.25 40.49
N HIS A 44 -46.26 17.34 41.17
CA HIS A 44 -45.01 17.94 41.59
C HIS A 44 -44.24 16.99 42.52
N GLN A 45 -42.93 16.84 42.29
CA GLN A 45 -41.99 16.87 43.41
C GLN A 45 -40.57 17.22 42.95
N LEU A 46 -40.02 18.20 43.62
CA LEU A 46 -38.66 18.69 43.59
C LEU A 46 -37.68 17.59 44.06
N ALA A 47 -36.64 17.31 43.29
CA ALA A 47 -35.41 16.73 43.84
C ALA A 47 -34.20 17.11 43.00
N GLY A 48 -33.32 17.89 43.58
CA GLY A 48 -31.86 17.82 43.50
C GLY A 48 -31.19 17.91 42.12
N ARG A 49 -30.78 19.11 41.73
CA ARG A 49 -29.64 19.31 40.84
C ARG A 49 -28.41 18.62 41.46
N ARG A 50 -28.03 17.47 40.94
CA ARG A 50 -26.65 17.00 41.02
C ARG A 50 -26.01 17.27 39.69
N SER A 51 -25.09 18.20 39.63
CA SER A 51 -24.09 18.41 38.61
C SER A 51 -23.37 17.09 38.37
N GLY A 52 -23.74 16.42 37.29
CA GLY A 52 -23.00 15.27 36.78
C GLY A 52 -21.68 15.78 36.22
N GLU A 53 -20.62 15.63 37.02
CA GLU A 53 -19.26 15.70 36.53
C GLU A 53 -19.12 14.73 35.34
N GLY A 54 -18.87 15.30 34.19
CA GLY A 54 -18.55 14.52 32.99
C GLY A 54 -17.35 13.64 33.30
N ARG A 55 -17.58 12.33 33.39
CA ARG A 55 -16.50 11.36 33.32
C ARG A 55 -15.73 11.68 32.03
N ALA A 56 -14.55 12.23 32.18
CA ALA A 56 -13.58 12.31 31.08
C ALA A 56 -13.43 10.88 30.51
N SER A 57 -13.95 10.66 29.32
CA SER A 57 -13.72 9.42 28.59
C SER A 57 -12.22 9.29 28.47
N GLY A 58 -11.64 8.23 29.04
CA GLY A 58 -10.22 7.92 28.87
C GLY A 58 -9.86 7.89 27.37
N PRO A 59 -8.58 7.99 27.01
CA PRO A 59 -8.14 8.06 25.63
C PRO A 59 -8.73 6.88 24.86
N THR A 60 -9.62 7.18 23.90
CA THR A 60 -10.28 6.18 23.08
C THR A 60 -9.21 5.59 22.15
N ILE A 61 -8.99 4.28 22.22
CA ILE A 61 -8.04 3.58 21.32
C ILE A 61 -8.54 3.76 19.90
N PRO A 62 -7.71 4.25 18.93
CA PRO A 62 -8.10 4.37 17.55
C PRO A 62 -8.58 3.03 16.96
N ARG A 63 -9.61 3.08 16.14
CA ARG A 63 -10.24 1.89 15.53
C ARG A 63 -9.23 0.97 14.87
N TRP A 64 -8.29 1.52 14.08
CA TRP A 64 -7.27 0.73 13.40
C TRP A 64 -6.35 -0.06 14.35
N GLN A 65 -6.08 0.48 15.56
CA GLN A 65 -5.27 -0.24 16.56
C GLN A 65 -6.04 -1.43 17.13
N SER A 66 -7.33 -1.27 17.38
CA SER A 66 -8.20 -2.36 17.82
C SER A 66 -8.32 -3.45 16.74
N GLU A 67 -8.51 -3.07 15.48
CA GLU A 67 -8.53 -4.00 14.35
C GLU A 67 -7.18 -4.72 14.17
N LEU A 68 -6.07 -4.01 14.35
CA LEU A 68 -4.73 -4.57 14.27
C LEU A 68 -4.43 -5.55 15.41
N ALA A 69 -4.94 -5.28 16.61
CA ALA A 69 -4.83 -6.20 17.75
C ALA A 69 -5.63 -7.50 17.53
N GLN A 70 -6.68 -7.46 16.71
CA GLN A 70 -7.52 -8.59 16.33
C GLN A 70 -7.07 -9.27 15.03
N ALA A 71 -5.93 -8.89 14.47
CA ALA A 71 -5.40 -9.50 13.25
C ALA A 71 -5.17 -11.00 13.47
N ILE A 72 -5.50 -11.81 12.46
CA ILE A 72 -5.25 -13.24 12.47
C ILE A 72 -3.75 -13.49 12.48
N SER A 73 -3.27 -14.31 13.41
CA SER A 73 -1.87 -14.68 13.57
C SER A 73 -1.64 -16.20 13.65
N SER A 74 -2.71 -16.98 13.61
CA SER A 74 -2.69 -18.45 13.63
C SER A 74 -3.10 -19.00 12.26
N PRO A 75 -2.32 -19.92 11.67
CA PRO A 75 -2.73 -20.62 10.46
C PRO A 75 -4.07 -21.33 10.60
N GLU A 76 -4.37 -21.93 11.77
CA GLU A 76 -5.65 -22.61 12.04
C GLU A 76 -6.83 -21.65 11.91
N GLU A 77 -6.68 -20.47 12.51
CA GLU A 77 -7.72 -19.45 12.47
C GLU A 77 -7.97 -18.98 11.03
N LEU A 78 -6.90 -18.78 10.23
CA LEU A 78 -7.02 -18.37 8.83
C LEU A 78 -7.70 -19.45 7.98
N LEU A 79 -7.27 -20.71 8.10
CA LEU A 79 -7.85 -21.83 7.36
C LEU A 79 -9.33 -22.04 7.73
N THR A 80 -9.66 -21.95 9.01
CA THR A 80 -11.04 -22.06 9.49
C THR A 80 -11.91 -20.91 8.96
N ALA A 81 -11.44 -19.66 9.04
CA ALA A 81 -12.17 -18.49 8.56
C ALA A 81 -12.49 -18.57 7.07
N LEU A 82 -11.59 -19.16 6.27
CA LEU A 82 -11.74 -19.33 4.83
C LEU A 82 -12.27 -20.71 4.43
N ARG A 83 -12.60 -21.60 5.38
CA ARG A 83 -13.09 -22.97 5.12
C ARG A 83 -12.17 -23.75 4.18
N LEU A 84 -10.87 -23.64 4.39
CA LEU A 84 -9.86 -24.32 3.60
C LEU A 84 -9.56 -25.71 4.17
N ASP A 85 -8.96 -26.58 3.33
CA ASP A 85 -8.55 -27.92 3.73
C ASP A 85 -7.54 -27.87 4.88
N HIS A 86 -7.82 -28.60 5.95
CA HIS A 86 -6.94 -28.76 7.10
C HIS A 86 -5.64 -29.52 6.78
N GLY A 87 -5.55 -30.20 5.65
CA GLY A 87 -4.29 -30.77 5.14
C GLY A 87 -3.19 -29.71 4.94
N LEU A 88 -3.58 -28.44 4.73
CA LEU A 88 -2.64 -27.31 4.63
C LEU A 88 -2.05 -26.89 5.99
N LEU A 89 -2.62 -27.35 7.13
CA LEU A 89 -2.31 -26.82 8.45
C LEU A 89 -0.87 -27.08 8.90
N GLN A 90 -0.40 -28.32 8.78
CA GLN A 90 0.95 -28.64 9.26
C GLN A 90 2.05 -27.93 8.48
N PRO A 91 2.05 -27.92 7.13
CA PRO A 91 3.00 -27.10 6.38
C PRO A 91 2.93 -25.61 6.74
N ALA A 92 1.71 -25.06 6.93
CA ALA A 92 1.51 -23.67 7.29
C ALA A 92 2.06 -23.34 8.69
N ARG A 93 1.89 -24.23 9.67
CA ARG A 93 2.47 -24.06 11.03
C ARG A 93 3.99 -24.01 11.00
N VAL A 94 4.63 -24.91 10.28
CA VAL A 94 6.09 -24.97 10.18
C VAL A 94 6.60 -23.70 9.49
N ALA A 95 6.02 -23.28 8.36
CA ALA A 95 6.41 -22.05 7.68
C ALA A 95 6.14 -20.80 8.54
N ALA A 96 5.05 -20.77 9.32
CA ALA A 96 4.74 -19.68 10.23
C ALA A 96 5.69 -19.59 11.43
N SER A 97 6.37 -20.68 11.84
CA SER A 97 7.38 -20.63 12.89
C SER A 97 8.66 -19.94 12.44
N VAL A 98 8.97 -19.99 11.14
CA VAL A 98 10.13 -19.31 10.54
C VAL A 98 9.79 -17.84 10.26
N PHE A 99 8.69 -17.58 9.58
CA PHE A 99 8.19 -16.22 9.33
C PHE A 99 6.71 -16.14 9.74
N ARG A 100 6.44 -15.41 10.82
CA ARG A 100 5.12 -15.36 11.47
C ARG A 100 4.01 -14.95 10.51
N LEU A 101 2.83 -15.51 10.70
CA LEU A 101 1.61 -15.03 10.07
C LEU A 101 1.09 -13.80 10.80
N ARG A 102 0.66 -12.81 10.05
CA ARG A 102 -0.18 -11.69 10.51
C ARG A 102 -0.99 -11.16 9.35
N VAL A 103 -2.31 -11.09 9.50
CA VAL A 103 -3.20 -10.54 8.48
C VAL A 103 -4.44 -9.91 9.12
N PRO A 104 -4.80 -8.64 8.78
CA PRO A 104 -6.01 -8.00 9.27
C PRO A 104 -7.28 -8.73 8.77
N ARG A 105 -8.30 -8.83 9.64
CA ARG A 105 -9.57 -9.51 9.31
C ARG A 105 -10.29 -8.90 8.11
N ASN A 106 -10.25 -7.59 7.96
CA ASN A 106 -10.88 -6.91 6.82
C ASN A 106 -10.17 -7.22 5.48
N TYR A 107 -8.87 -7.55 5.52
CA TYR A 107 -8.18 -8.05 4.33
C TYR A 107 -8.60 -9.49 4.01
N VAL A 108 -8.75 -10.34 5.04
CA VAL A 108 -9.25 -11.72 4.88
C VAL A 108 -10.69 -11.75 4.34
N ALA A 109 -11.54 -10.80 4.76
CA ALA A 109 -12.92 -10.71 4.28
C ALA A 109 -13.07 -10.46 2.77
N ARG A 110 -11.99 -10.07 2.07
CA ARG A 110 -11.95 -9.89 0.60
C ARG A 110 -11.51 -11.15 -0.14
N MET A 111 -11.08 -12.19 0.58
CA MET A 111 -10.64 -13.45 0.01
C MET A 111 -11.84 -14.36 -0.29
N ARG A 112 -11.71 -15.20 -1.30
CA ARG A 112 -12.74 -16.17 -1.65
C ARG A 112 -12.70 -17.36 -0.69
N VAL A 113 -13.82 -17.61 -0.01
CA VAL A 113 -13.97 -18.74 0.89
C VAL A 113 -13.88 -20.05 0.10
N GLY A 114 -13.12 -21.01 0.59
CA GLY A 114 -12.93 -22.34 -0.04
C GLY A 114 -11.95 -22.35 -1.21
N ASP A 115 -11.31 -21.23 -1.55
CA ASP A 115 -10.37 -21.17 -2.66
C ASP A 115 -8.91 -21.02 -2.19
N PRO A 116 -8.11 -22.10 -2.19
CA PRO A 116 -6.70 -22.05 -1.81
C PRO A 116 -5.83 -21.30 -2.84
N ALA A 117 -6.36 -21.05 -4.04
CA ALA A 117 -5.68 -20.28 -5.10
C ALA A 117 -6.05 -18.80 -5.11
N ASP A 118 -6.85 -18.32 -4.13
CA ASP A 118 -7.19 -16.91 -4.04
C ASP A 118 -5.93 -16.02 -4.02
N PRO A 119 -5.82 -15.01 -4.90
CA PRO A 119 -4.60 -14.20 -5.06
C PRO A 119 -4.26 -13.35 -3.83
N LEU A 120 -5.23 -13.00 -2.98
CA LEU A 120 -4.98 -12.28 -1.74
C LEU A 120 -4.47 -13.24 -0.67
N LEU A 121 -5.06 -14.43 -0.59
CA LEU A 121 -4.65 -15.49 0.32
C LEU A 121 -3.19 -15.92 0.06
N ARG A 122 -2.84 -16.15 -1.20
CA ARG A 122 -1.47 -16.57 -1.58
C ARG A 122 -0.40 -15.62 -1.10
N GLN A 123 -0.71 -14.33 -0.96
CA GLN A 123 0.24 -13.33 -0.48
C GLN A 123 0.52 -13.40 1.03
N VAL A 124 -0.32 -14.12 1.80
CA VAL A 124 -0.25 -14.12 3.27
C VAL A 124 -0.27 -15.51 3.91
N LEU A 125 -0.77 -16.54 3.23
CA LEU A 125 -0.79 -17.91 3.74
C LEU A 125 0.63 -18.48 3.76
N PRO A 126 1.17 -18.89 4.93
CA PRO A 126 2.40 -19.64 4.99
C PRO A 126 2.24 -21.02 4.34
N ILE A 127 3.19 -21.44 3.54
CA ILE A 127 3.13 -22.74 2.83
C ILE A 127 4.46 -23.49 2.93
N GLY A 128 4.41 -24.80 2.73
CA GLY A 128 5.58 -25.68 2.88
C GLY A 128 6.75 -25.34 1.96
N SER A 129 6.48 -24.88 0.73
CA SER A 129 7.52 -24.49 -0.23
C SER A 129 8.38 -23.31 0.21
N GLU A 130 7.97 -22.55 1.24
CA GLU A 130 8.82 -21.51 1.84
C GLU A 130 10.03 -22.08 2.60
N LEU A 131 10.01 -23.36 2.90
CA LEU A 131 11.07 -24.05 3.66
C LEU A 131 12.11 -24.69 2.74
N GLU A 132 11.86 -24.70 1.45
CA GLU A 132 12.77 -25.24 0.45
C GLU A 132 14.00 -24.32 0.32
N ASP A 133 15.19 -24.93 0.35
CA ASP A 133 16.43 -24.22 0.08
C ASP A 133 16.63 -24.16 -1.44
N VAL A 134 16.46 -22.97 -1.99
CA VAL A 134 16.55 -22.71 -3.43
C VAL A 134 17.80 -21.89 -3.71
N ALA A 135 18.62 -22.35 -4.66
CA ALA A 135 19.83 -21.66 -5.06
C ALA A 135 19.55 -20.19 -5.43
N ASP A 136 20.46 -19.28 -5.10
CA ASP A 136 20.37 -17.83 -5.33
C ASP A 136 19.30 -17.08 -4.49
N TYR A 137 18.57 -17.77 -3.60
CA TYR A 137 17.67 -17.15 -2.64
C TYR A 137 18.36 -16.95 -1.29
N VAL A 138 18.61 -15.69 -0.94
CA VAL A 138 19.46 -15.30 0.21
C VAL A 138 18.68 -14.51 1.25
N THR A 139 19.29 -14.28 2.42
CA THR A 139 18.69 -13.52 3.52
C THR A 139 18.66 -12.02 3.28
N ASP A 140 19.63 -11.49 2.52
CA ASP A 140 19.76 -10.07 2.15
C ASP A 140 19.93 -9.90 0.63
N PRO A 141 18.87 -10.07 -0.16
CA PRO A 141 18.96 -10.05 -1.63
C PRO A 141 19.32 -8.68 -2.19
N LEU A 142 19.16 -7.62 -1.40
CA LEU A 142 19.36 -6.23 -1.82
C LEU A 142 20.60 -5.57 -1.19
N GLY A 143 21.39 -6.33 -0.40
CA GLY A 143 22.60 -5.83 0.25
C GLY A 143 22.33 -4.69 1.21
N GLU A 144 21.21 -4.75 1.96
CA GLU A 144 20.83 -3.65 2.87
C GLU A 144 21.79 -3.47 4.03
N HIS A 145 22.46 -4.54 4.46
CA HIS A 145 23.53 -4.44 5.48
C HIS A 145 24.68 -3.54 5.02
N ALA A 146 25.11 -3.67 3.77
CA ALA A 146 26.19 -2.84 3.21
C ALA A 146 25.74 -1.39 2.93
N ALA A 147 24.43 -1.15 2.85
CA ALA A 147 23.86 0.18 2.63
C ALA A 147 23.60 0.97 3.93
N LEU A 148 23.88 0.38 5.12
CA LEU A 148 23.71 1.04 6.40
C LEU A 148 24.74 2.17 6.57
N ARG A 149 24.27 3.39 6.81
CA ARG A 149 25.08 4.59 7.10
C ARG A 149 25.10 4.91 8.58
N ALA A 150 23.99 4.62 9.26
CA ALA A 150 23.83 4.74 10.70
C ALA A 150 22.75 3.74 11.16
N PRO A 151 22.61 3.46 12.45
CA PRO A 151 21.51 2.64 12.95
C PRO A 151 20.15 3.14 12.43
N GLY A 152 19.46 2.28 11.69
CA GLY A 152 18.17 2.58 11.11
C GLY A 152 18.19 3.50 9.88
N LEU A 153 19.35 3.82 9.31
CA LEU A 153 19.47 4.64 8.09
C LEU A 153 20.16 3.84 6.98
N LEU A 154 19.45 3.67 5.86
CA LEU A 154 19.94 3.05 4.64
C LEU A 154 20.12 4.12 3.55
N GLN A 155 21.25 4.05 2.82
CA GLN A 155 21.49 4.91 1.66
C GLN A 155 22.07 4.07 0.50
N LYS A 156 21.19 3.64 -0.41
CA LYS A 156 21.60 2.91 -1.62
C LYS A 156 21.85 3.83 -2.81
N TYR A 157 21.19 5.00 -2.83
CA TYR A 157 21.17 5.90 -3.97
C TYR A 157 21.54 7.32 -3.57
N ARG A 158 22.21 8.04 -4.48
CA ARG A 158 22.54 9.45 -4.26
C ARG A 158 21.28 10.30 -4.10
N GLY A 159 21.33 11.29 -3.22
CA GLY A 159 20.28 12.29 -3.04
C GLY A 159 19.09 11.85 -2.21
N ARG A 160 19.07 10.59 -1.73
CA ARG A 160 17.97 10.07 -0.92
C ARG A 160 18.43 9.01 0.09
N ALA A 161 17.81 9.00 1.25
CA ALA A 161 18.06 8.02 2.29
C ALA A 161 16.74 7.45 2.82
N LEU A 162 16.80 6.22 3.36
CA LEU A 162 15.65 5.50 3.88
C LEU A 162 15.81 5.29 5.38
N ILE A 163 14.83 5.73 6.16
CA ILE A 163 14.76 5.48 7.60
C ILE A 163 13.93 4.21 7.85
N ILE A 164 14.52 3.27 8.57
CA ILE A 164 13.81 2.13 9.18
C ILE A 164 13.04 2.66 10.39
N THR A 165 11.75 2.94 10.21
CA THR A 165 10.95 3.61 11.23
C THR A 165 10.50 2.68 12.35
N THR A 166 10.22 1.43 12.01
CA THR A 166 9.71 0.38 12.91
C THR A 166 9.94 -1.00 12.32
N SER A 167 9.88 -2.03 13.14
CA SER A 167 9.82 -3.44 12.69
C SER A 167 8.40 -3.94 12.49
N ALA A 168 7.39 -3.20 12.96
CA ALA A 168 6.00 -3.63 12.94
C ALA A 168 5.36 -3.46 11.55
N CYS A 169 4.56 -4.45 11.16
CA CYS A 169 3.68 -4.41 9.99
C CYS A 169 2.27 -4.81 10.37
N ALA A 170 1.27 -4.30 9.65
CA ALA A 170 -0.12 -4.76 9.78
C ALA A 170 -0.32 -6.15 9.16
N VAL A 171 0.45 -6.48 8.12
CA VAL A 171 0.42 -7.74 7.39
C VAL A 171 1.83 -8.27 7.20
N HIS A 172 2.03 -9.59 7.27
CA HIS A 172 3.28 -10.22 6.92
C HIS A 172 3.16 -10.82 5.51
N CYS A 173 3.68 -10.09 4.52
CA CYS A 173 3.69 -10.52 3.12
C CYS A 173 4.68 -11.68 2.93
N ARG A 174 4.25 -12.80 2.35
CA ARG A 174 5.12 -13.99 2.19
C ARG A 174 6.30 -13.76 1.22
N TYR A 175 6.19 -12.77 0.35
CA TYR A 175 7.23 -12.33 -0.58
C TYR A 175 8.08 -11.15 -0.06
N CYS A 176 7.99 -10.79 1.22
CA CYS A 176 8.71 -9.65 1.80
C CYS A 176 10.21 -9.88 1.77
N PHE A 177 10.96 -9.05 1.02
CA PHE A 177 12.41 -9.16 0.94
C PHE A 177 13.13 -8.86 2.26
N ARG A 178 12.45 -8.18 3.20
CA ARG A 178 12.95 -7.90 4.56
C ARG A 178 12.46 -8.91 5.60
N ARG A 179 11.97 -10.09 5.20
CA ARG A 179 11.46 -11.09 6.14
C ARG A 179 12.53 -11.59 7.12
N GLU A 180 13.79 -11.52 6.74
CA GLU A 180 14.96 -11.89 7.58
C GLU A 180 15.82 -10.69 7.97
N PHE A 181 15.35 -9.46 7.76
CA PHE A 181 16.09 -8.25 8.11
C PHE A 181 16.24 -8.14 9.63
N PRO A 182 17.45 -7.85 10.16
CA PRO A 182 17.74 -7.82 11.60
C PRO A 182 17.22 -6.53 12.26
N TYR A 183 15.91 -6.35 12.30
CA TYR A 183 15.27 -5.17 12.87
C TYR A 183 15.70 -4.89 14.32
N SER A 184 15.96 -5.93 15.11
CA SER A 184 16.42 -5.81 16.50
C SER A 184 17.70 -5.00 16.65
N GLU A 185 18.57 -5.03 15.66
CA GLU A 185 19.82 -4.29 15.63
C GLU A 185 19.65 -2.86 15.10
N GLN A 186 18.59 -2.61 14.34
CA GLN A 186 18.42 -1.38 13.58
C GLN A 186 17.34 -0.45 14.13
N THR A 187 16.44 -0.94 14.98
CA THR A 187 15.38 -0.10 15.56
C THR A 187 15.61 0.10 17.06
N THR A 188 15.40 1.33 17.54
CA THR A 188 15.52 1.65 18.97
C THR A 188 14.49 0.93 19.84
N ASP A 189 13.34 0.51 19.28
CA ASP A 189 12.35 -0.30 20.01
C ASP A 189 12.91 -1.66 20.42
N ALA A 190 13.75 -2.24 19.59
CA ALA A 190 14.36 -3.52 19.85
C ALA A 190 15.56 -3.40 20.80
N ARG A 191 16.33 -2.28 20.72
CA ARG A 191 17.42 -1.99 21.65
C ARG A 191 16.93 -1.65 23.06
N ALA A 192 15.74 -1.06 23.20
CA ALA A 192 15.12 -0.83 24.52
C ALA A 192 14.76 -2.14 25.24
N ASN A 193 14.58 -3.23 24.49
CA ASN A 193 14.33 -4.58 25.03
C ASN A 193 15.63 -5.42 25.19
N ALA A 194 16.70 -5.06 24.46
CA ALA A 194 18.02 -5.62 24.66
C ALA A 194 18.77 -4.69 25.65
N ARG A 195 19.29 -5.26 26.75
CA ARG A 195 19.95 -4.60 27.89
C ARG A 195 21.11 -3.62 27.57
N GLU A 196 21.21 -3.09 26.37
CA GLU A 196 22.15 -2.02 26.03
C GLU A 196 21.48 -0.67 26.28
N SER A 197 22.07 0.07 27.20
CA SER A 197 21.65 1.38 27.67
C SER A 197 21.70 2.41 26.53
N VAL A 198 20.60 2.55 25.80
CA VAL A 198 20.34 3.82 25.11
C VAL A 198 20.10 4.84 26.24
N PRO A 199 20.84 5.97 26.29
CA PRO A 199 20.62 6.97 27.31
C PRO A 199 19.13 7.35 27.39
N ALA A 200 18.58 7.34 28.59
CA ALA A 200 17.20 7.78 28.80
C ALA A 200 17.06 9.20 28.22
N GLY A 201 16.19 9.36 27.21
CA GLY A 201 15.99 10.64 26.52
C GLY A 201 16.68 10.79 25.15
N ALA A 202 17.45 9.81 24.66
CA ALA A 202 17.98 9.88 23.30
C ALA A 202 16.83 9.83 22.28
N PRO A 203 16.82 10.73 21.25
CA PRO A 203 15.80 10.70 20.19
C PRO A 203 15.82 9.36 19.47
N ARG A 204 14.65 8.78 19.26
CA ARG A 204 14.46 7.46 18.65
C ARG A 204 15.20 7.27 17.31
N TRP A 205 15.34 8.33 16.52
CA TRP A 205 16.04 8.34 15.24
C TRP A 205 17.25 9.28 15.24
N GLY A 206 17.81 9.58 16.44
CA GLY A 206 18.86 10.59 16.58
C GLY A 206 20.09 10.36 15.70
N ALA A 207 20.58 9.10 15.63
CA ALA A 207 21.71 8.77 14.78
C ALA A 207 21.40 8.95 13.29
N ALA A 208 20.23 8.50 12.84
CA ALA A 208 19.78 8.66 11.46
C ALA A 208 19.60 10.14 11.08
N LEU A 209 18.96 10.94 11.95
CA LEU A 209 18.76 12.37 11.74
C LEU A 209 20.09 13.13 11.73
N ALA A 210 21.02 12.79 12.61
CA ALA A 210 22.34 13.40 12.65
C ALA A 210 23.13 13.11 11.35
N GLU A 211 23.07 11.88 10.84
CA GLU A 211 23.74 11.53 9.59
C GLU A 211 23.11 12.22 8.38
N ILE A 212 21.76 12.26 8.30
CA ILE A 212 21.06 13.04 7.27
C ILE A 212 21.46 14.51 7.35
N GLY A 213 21.56 15.08 8.55
CA GLY A 213 21.97 16.48 8.74
C GLY A 213 23.41 16.80 8.28
N ARG A 214 24.32 15.80 8.29
CA ARG A 214 25.70 15.96 7.81
C ARG A 214 25.85 15.86 6.29
N ASP A 215 24.99 15.06 5.64
CA ASP A 215 25.06 14.83 4.18
C ASP A 215 24.06 15.70 3.43
N SER A 216 24.52 16.89 3.04
CA SER A 216 23.71 17.86 2.30
C SER A 216 23.25 17.39 0.92
N SER A 217 23.75 16.27 0.42
CA SER A 217 23.29 15.67 -0.83
C SER A 217 21.92 14.99 -0.68
N ILE A 218 21.46 14.69 0.57
CA ILE A 218 20.19 14.01 0.83
C ILE A 218 19.05 15.01 0.78
N GLU A 219 18.37 15.08 -0.34
CA GLU A 219 17.20 15.96 -0.54
C GLU A 219 15.86 15.27 -0.27
N GLU A 220 15.82 13.94 -0.27
CA GLU A 220 14.62 13.14 -0.07
C GLU A 220 14.83 12.08 1.02
N VAL A 221 13.90 12.02 1.97
CA VAL A 221 13.88 10.99 2.99
C VAL A 221 12.70 10.05 2.78
N LEU A 222 12.97 8.74 2.78
CA LEU A 222 11.97 7.69 2.67
C LEU A 222 11.70 7.11 4.07
N LEU A 223 10.44 7.04 4.46
CA LEU A 223 10.00 6.26 5.62
C LEU A 223 9.61 4.86 5.16
N SER A 224 10.23 3.84 5.76
CA SER A 224 10.01 2.43 5.45
C SER A 224 10.39 1.57 6.67
N GLY A 225 10.83 0.35 6.44
CA GLY A 225 11.23 -0.61 7.47
C GLY A 225 10.27 -1.77 7.52
N GLY A 226 9.53 -1.95 8.60
CA GLY A 226 8.23 -2.59 8.60
C GLY A 226 7.26 -1.69 7.83
N ASP A 227 6.18 -1.29 8.41
CA ASP A 227 5.30 -0.31 7.78
C ASP A 227 5.25 0.97 8.63
N PRO A 228 5.65 2.14 8.11
CA PRO A 228 5.69 3.40 8.85
C PRO A 228 4.36 3.77 9.50
N LEU A 229 3.23 3.44 8.88
CA LEU A 229 1.92 3.76 9.40
C LEU A 229 1.51 2.87 10.59
N SER A 230 2.33 1.89 10.98
CA SER A 230 2.21 1.17 12.26
C SER A 230 2.62 2.02 13.46
N LEU A 231 3.29 3.16 13.23
CA LEU A 231 3.56 4.14 14.26
C LEU A 231 2.31 4.96 14.61
N SER A 232 2.24 5.48 15.83
CA SER A 232 1.23 6.47 16.20
C SER A 232 1.49 7.81 15.47
N ASP A 233 0.42 8.60 15.28
CA ASP A 233 0.51 9.89 14.62
C ASP A 233 1.46 10.86 15.34
N ALA A 234 1.50 10.80 16.67
CA ALA A 234 2.45 11.59 17.46
C ALA A 234 3.92 11.23 17.17
N ARG A 235 4.22 9.94 16.96
CA ARG A 235 5.57 9.49 16.58
C ARG A 235 5.95 9.90 15.17
N LEU A 236 5.00 9.75 14.22
CA LEU A 236 5.18 10.22 12.83
C LEU A 236 5.43 11.72 12.80
N LYS A 237 4.65 12.49 13.58
CA LYS A 237 4.82 13.94 13.70
C LYS A 237 6.19 14.32 14.27
N SER A 238 6.60 13.68 15.35
CA SER A 238 7.93 13.94 15.96
C SER A 238 9.07 13.71 14.96
N LEU A 239 8.99 12.64 14.16
CA LEU A 239 10.00 12.36 13.13
C LEU A 239 9.98 13.42 12.01
N THR A 240 8.79 13.76 11.51
CA THR A 240 8.68 14.72 10.40
C THR A 240 8.98 16.16 10.82
N ASP A 241 8.68 16.53 12.06
CA ASP A 241 9.09 17.82 12.62
C ASP A 241 10.64 17.92 12.70
N ALA A 242 11.30 16.84 13.16
CA ALA A 242 12.75 16.80 13.20
C ALA A 242 13.38 16.86 11.81
N LEU A 243 12.83 16.14 10.82
CA LEU A 243 13.30 16.22 9.43
C LEU A 243 13.12 17.62 8.84
N ALA A 244 12.03 18.32 9.18
CA ALA A 244 11.76 19.66 8.71
C ALA A 244 12.75 20.73 9.23
N THR A 245 13.56 20.40 10.26
CA THR A 245 14.65 21.29 10.72
C THR A 245 15.92 21.16 9.90
N ILE A 246 16.02 20.17 9.00
CA ILE A 246 17.19 19.94 8.15
C ILE A 246 16.97 20.64 6.81
N PRO A 247 17.71 21.74 6.49
CA PRO A 247 17.33 22.64 5.39
C PRO A 247 17.38 22.02 3.99
N HIS A 248 18.25 21.03 3.77
CA HIS A 248 18.42 20.40 2.47
C HIS A 248 17.42 19.25 2.23
N VAL A 249 16.70 18.79 3.26
CA VAL A 249 15.63 17.79 3.10
C VAL A 249 14.38 18.49 2.58
N ARG A 250 14.02 18.19 1.34
CA ARG A 250 12.96 18.91 0.60
C ARG A 250 11.73 18.07 0.33
N ARG A 251 11.83 16.74 0.43
CA ARG A 251 10.76 15.79 0.07
C ARG A 251 10.68 14.65 1.06
N LEU A 252 9.45 14.24 1.32
CA LEU A 252 9.15 13.06 2.12
C LEU A 252 8.49 11.99 1.25
N ARG A 253 8.91 10.73 1.39
CA ARG A 253 8.23 9.60 0.76
C ARG A 253 7.90 8.55 1.81
N VAL A 254 6.68 8.04 1.78
CA VAL A 254 6.20 7.02 2.70
C VAL A 254 5.87 5.75 1.92
N HIS A 255 6.57 4.66 2.21
CA HIS A 255 6.29 3.35 1.65
C HIS A 255 5.41 2.57 2.60
N THR A 256 4.19 2.25 2.20
CA THR A 256 3.22 1.61 3.08
C THR A 256 2.26 0.68 2.33
N ARG A 257 1.89 -0.40 2.97
CA ARG A 257 0.79 -1.28 2.53
C ARG A 257 -0.46 -1.09 3.37
N GLN A 258 -0.36 -0.32 4.45
CA GLN A 258 -1.41 -0.24 5.46
C GLN A 258 -2.75 0.31 4.91
N PRO A 259 -2.80 1.35 4.05
CA PRO A 259 -4.06 1.79 3.46
C PRO A 259 -4.77 0.70 2.64
N ILE A 260 -4.02 -0.26 2.10
CA ILE A 260 -4.55 -1.39 1.33
C ILE A 260 -5.09 -2.50 2.25
N VAL A 261 -4.35 -2.87 3.29
CA VAL A 261 -4.68 -4.03 4.13
C VAL A 261 -5.48 -3.65 5.39
N LEU A 262 -5.41 -2.40 5.80
CA LEU A 262 -6.06 -1.84 6.99
C LEU A 262 -6.51 -0.40 6.71
N PRO A 263 -7.50 -0.16 5.82
CA PRO A 263 -7.90 1.18 5.39
C PRO A 263 -8.39 2.08 6.53
N SER A 264 -8.87 1.51 7.64
CA SER A 264 -9.22 2.26 8.87
C SER A 264 -8.04 3.03 9.49
N ARG A 265 -6.78 2.74 9.09
CA ARG A 265 -5.61 3.53 9.47
C ARG A 265 -5.61 4.94 8.88
N VAL A 266 -6.32 5.13 7.78
CA VAL A 266 -6.50 6.46 7.18
C VAL A 266 -7.67 7.15 7.88
N ASP A 267 -7.40 7.55 9.12
CA ASP A 267 -8.32 8.24 10.02
C ASP A 267 -7.99 9.75 10.15
N GLU A 268 -8.76 10.45 10.97
CA GLU A 268 -8.55 11.88 11.23
C GLU A 268 -7.20 12.18 11.88
N GLY A 269 -6.66 11.26 12.67
CA GLY A 269 -5.34 11.40 13.28
C GLY A 269 -4.24 11.43 12.21
N LEU A 270 -4.28 10.47 11.28
CA LEU A 270 -3.36 10.44 10.13
C LEU A 270 -3.51 11.68 9.26
N HIS A 271 -4.74 12.09 8.98
CA HIS A 271 -5.02 13.31 8.22
C HIS A 271 -4.46 14.56 8.92
N GLY A 272 -4.62 14.64 10.25
CA GLY A 272 -4.03 15.71 11.07
C GLY A 272 -2.51 15.74 11.00
N TRP A 273 -1.86 14.57 11.05
CA TRP A 273 -0.41 14.48 10.84
C TRP A 273 -0.01 14.98 9.46
N LEU A 274 -0.65 14.50 8.39
CA LEU A 274 -0.32 14.90 7.01
C LEU A 274 -0.43 16.40 6.78
N ARG A 275 -1.46 17.06 7.34
CA ARG A 275 -1.59 18.51 7.30
C ARG A 275 -0.48 19.25 8.03
N SER A 276 0.17 18.62 9.00
CA SER A 276 1.30 19.21 9.75
C SER A 276 2.64 19.08 9.03
N VAL A 277 2.75 18.16 8.05
CA VAL A 277 4.00 17.94 7.30
C VAL A 277 4.27 19.12 6.38
N ARG A 278 5.47 19.70 6.51
CA ARG A 278 5.87 20.92 5.77
C ARG A 278 6.53 20.65 4.42
N MET A 279 6.73 19.39 4.07
CA MET A 279 7.40 18.98 2.83
C MET A 279 6.41 18.36 1.85
N PRO A 280 6.58 18.56 0.53
CA PRO A 280 5.89 17.74 -0.46
C PRO A 280 6.04 16.27 -0.14
N THR A 281 4.92 15.56 -0.07
CA THR A 281 4.87 14.19 0.41
C THR A 281 4.31 13.26 -0.65
N VAL A 282 5.01 12.15 -0.86
CA VAL A 282 4.60 11.06 -1.76
C VAL A 282 4.32 9.81 -0.95
N PHE A 283 3.16 9.21 -1.14
CA PHE A 283 2.84 7.87 -0.64
C PHE A 283 3.02 6.87 -1.76
N VAL A 284 3.84 5.86 -1.52
CA VAL A 284 3.98 4.70 -2.40
C VAL A 284 3.23 3.56 -1.75
N LEU A 285 2.04 3.28 -2.27
CA LEU A 285 1.19 2.18 -1.82
C LEU A 285 1.68 0.85 -2.41
N HIS A 286 1.33 -0.24 -1.75
CA HIS A 286 1.71 -1.59 -2.18
C HIS A 286 0.44 -2.43 -2.38
N ALA A 287 -0.07 -2.48 -3.60
CA ALA A 287 -1.13 -3.38 -4.03
C ALA A 287 -0.64 -4.20 -5.22
N ASN A 288 -0.93 -5.50 -5.23
CA ASN A 288 -0.50 -6.45 -6.26
C ASN A 288 -1.65 -6.99 -7.10
N HIS A 289 -2.89 -6.88 -6.62
CA HIS A 289 -4.06 -7.48 -7.28
C HIS A 289 -5.27 -6.55 -7.24
N PRO A 290 -6.12 -6.48 -8.28
CA PRO A 290 -7.29 -5.60 -8.32
C PRO A 290 -8.30 -5.86 -7.19
N ASN A 291 -8.38 -7.10 -6.65
CA ASN A 291 -9.24 -7.43 -5.52
C ASN A 291 -8.80 -6.79 -4.19
N GLU A 292 -7.60 -6.20 -4.13
CA GLU A 292 -7.15 -5.42 -2.98
C GLU A 292 -7.80 -4.02 -2.94
N LEU A 293 -8.37 -3.55 -4.06
CA LEU A 293 -8.96 -2.21 -4.19
C LEU A 293 -10.48 -2.25 -3.96
N SER A 294 -10.89 -2.60 -2.74
CA SER A 294 -12.27 -2.53 -2.27
C SER A 294 -12.75 -1.08 -2.04
N ASP A 295 -14.05 -0.87 -1.79
CA ASP A 295 -14.63 0.45 -1.61
C ASP A 295 -14.02 1.22 -0.43
N ASP A 296 -13.73 0.53 0.68
CA ASP A 296 -13.08 1.11 1.85
C ASP A 296 -11.63 1.52 1.58
N VAL A 297 -10.91 0.78 0.72
CA VAL A 297 -9.57 1.16 0.25
C VAL A 297 -9.64 2.38 -0.67
N ARG A 298 -10.60 2.42 -1.59
CA ARG A 298 -10.82 3.60 -2.45
C ARG A 298 -11.13 4.84 -1.63
N ALA A 299 -12.00 4.72 -0.62
CA ALA A 299 -12.29 5.80 0.30
C ALA A 299 -11.06 6.26 1.10
N ALA A 300 -10.19 5.32 1.51
CA ALA A 300 -8.92 5.66 2.15
C ALA A 300 -7.96 6.40 1.21
N CYS A 301 -7.86 5.97 -0.05
CA CYS A 301 -7.06 6.67 -1.06
C CYS A 301 -7.57 8.10 -1.32
N GLU A 302 -8.89 8.30 -1.40
CA GLU A 302 -9.48 9.63 -1.56
C GLU A 302 -9.16 10.54 -0.36
N LYS A 303 -9.25 10.04 0.87
CA LYS A 303 -8.83 10.78 2.06
C LYS A 303 -7.35 11.16 2.04
N LEU A 304 -6.47 10.25 1.60
CA LEU A 304 -5.05 10.57 1.45
C LEU A 304 -4.84 11.66 0.39
N LYS A 305 -5.52 11.58 -0.74
CA LYS A 305 -5.45 12.55 -1.83
C LYS A 305 -5.92 13.94 -1.37
N THR A 306 -7.02 14.01 -0.62
CA THR A 306 -7.52 15.29 -0.06
C THR A 306 -6.57 15.89 0.99
N SER A 307 -5.65 15.11 1.54
CA SER A 307 -4.54 15.60 2.39
C SER A 307 -3.40 16.25 1.59
N GLY A 308 -3.48 16.29 0.25
CA GLY A 308 -2.47 16.92 -0.61
C GLY A 308 -1.25 16.06 -0.92
N VAL A 309 -1.29 14.75 -0.64
CA VAL A 309 -0.20 13.84 -0.97
C VAL A 309 -0.33 13.27 -2.39
N THR A 310 0.80 13.03 -3.03
CA THR A 310 0.83 12.29 -4.30
C THR A 310 0.78 10.80 -4.03
N LEU A 311 -0.14 10.08 -4.67
CA LEU A 311 -0.31 8.64 -4.51
C LEU A 311 0.28 7.88 -5.69
N LEU A 312 1.22 7.00 -5.41
CA LEU A 312 1.83 6.07 -6.35
C LEU A 312 1.61 4.64 -5.86
N ASN A 313 1.63 3.66 -6.75
CA ASN A 313 1.64 2.24 -6.39
C ASN A 313 2.89 1.55 -6.92
N GLN A 314 3.50 0.72 -6.10
CA GLN A 314 4.45 -0.29 -6.54
C GLN A 314 3.89 -1.68 -6.30
N SER A 315 3.98 -2.53 -7.32
CA SER A 315 3.60 -3.94 -7.26
C SER A 315 4.84 -4.81 -7.37
N VAL A 316 4.73 -6.04 -6.87
CA VAL A 316 5.69 -7.11 -7.17
C VAL A 316 5.00 -8.10 -8.09
N LEU A 317 5.66 -8.52 -9.17
CA LEU A 317 5.18 -9.57 -10.05
C LEU A 317 5.37 -10.92 -9.38
N LEU A 318 4.26 -11.62 -9.13
CA LEU A 318 4.20 -12.82 -8.29
C LEU A 318 3.46 -13.95 -9.00
N ARG A 319 4.09 -15.11 -9.10
CA ARG A 319 3.50 -16.33 -9.66
C ARG A 319 2.20 -16.70 -8.94
N GLY A 320 1.14 -16.89 -9.75
CA GLY A 320 -0.19 -17.26 -9.25
C GLY A 320 -0.92 -16.17 -8.45
N VAL A 321 -0.44 -14.92 -8.51
CA VAL A 321 -1.11 -13.76 -7.94
C VAL A 321 -1.48 -12.77 -9.05
N ASN A 322 -0.49 -12.28 -9.79
CA ASN A 322 -0.67 -11.25 -10.81
C ASN A 322 0.20 -11.46 -12.05
N ASP A 323 0.68 -12.67 -12.28
CA ASP A 323 1.44 -13.09 -13.45
C ASP A 323 0.58 -13.23 -14.72
N ASN A 324 -0.40 -12.35 -14.84
CA ASN A 324 -1.35 -12.30 -15.93
C ASN A 324 -1.60 -10.85 -16.36
N VAL A 325 -1.57 -10.59 -17.66
CA VAL A 325 -1.73 -9.25 -18.25
C VAL A 325 -3.07 -8.64 -17.93
N ASP A 326 -4.18 -9.42 -17.97
CA ASP A 326 -5.53 -8.91 -17.70
C ASP A 326 -5.65 -8.47 -16.24
N VAL A 327 -5.08 -9.22 -15.30
CA VAL A 327 -5.03 -8.89 -13.87
C VAL A 327 -4.27 -7.59 -13.64
N LEU A 328 -3.08 -7.43 -14.24
CA LEU A 328 -2.27 -6.22 -14.07
C LEU A 328 -2.89 -5.01 -14.77
N ALA A 329 -3.52 -5.20 -15.92
CA ALA A 329 -4.24 -4.13 -16.61
C ALA A 329 -5.43 -3.64 -15.79
N GLU A 330 -6.19 -4.56 -15.20
CA GLU A 330 -7.31 -4.21 -14.32
C GLU A 330 -6.81 -3.54 -13.03
N LEU A 331 -5.71 -4.02 -12.45
CA LEU A 331 -5.08 -3.36 -11.30
C LEU A 331 -4.71 -1.90 -11.61
N SER A 332 -4.09 -1.66 -12.77
CA SER A 332 -3.69 -0.31 -13.19
C SER A 332 -4.89 0.62 -13.34
N ARG A 333 -5.99 0.14 -13.93
CA ARG A 333 -7.23 0.92 -14.06
C ARG A 333 -7.84 1.26 -12.71
N ARG A 334 -8.02 0.26 -11.84
CA ARG A 334 -8.60 0.47 -10.49
C ARG A 334 -7.74 1.36 -9.62
N LEU A 335 -6.41 1.28 -9.73
CA LEU A 335 -5.51 2.21 -9.05
C LEU A 335 -5.77 3.65 -9.50
N PHE A 336 -5.82 3.87 -10.81
CA PHE A 336 -6.05 5.20 -11.37
C PHE A 336 -7.42 5.75 -10.97
N ASP A 337 -8.47 4.93 -11.00
CA ASP A 337 -9.82 5.29 -10.55
C ASP A 337 -9.83 5.67 -9.05
N ALA A 338 -8.95 5.10 -8.25
CA ALA A 338 -8.73 5.47 -6.85
C ALA A 338 -7.79 6.69 -6.67
N GLY A 339 -7.35 7.33 -7.77
CA GLY A 339 -6.41 8.46 -7.74
C GLY A 339 -4.95 8.08 -7.45
N VAL A 340 -4.59 6.82 -7.68
CA VAL A 340 -3.24 6.27 -7.46
C VAL A 340 -2.59 5.96 -8.81
N LEU A 341 -1.42 6.52 -9.07
CA LEU A 341 -0.70 6.24 -10.32
C LEU A 341 0.11 4.94 -10.21
N PRO A 342 0.01 4.01 -11.18
CA PRO A 342 0.93 2.90 -11.31
C PRO A 342 2.35 3.44 -11.49
N TYR A 343 3.30 2.94 -10.68
CA TYR A 343 4.66 3.48 -10.67
C TYR A 343 5.69 2.42 -11.06
N TYR A 344 5.82 1.38 -10.24
CA TYR A 344 6.72 0.28 -10.51
C TYR A 344 6.00 -1.06 -10.48
N LEU A 345 6.44 -1.96 -11.36
CA LEU A 345 6.26 -3.40 -11.29
C LEU A 345 7.64 -4.00 -11.04
N HIS A 346 7.88 -4.47 -9.82
CA HIS A 346 9.13 -5.13 -9.47
C HIS A 346 9.09 -6.59 -9.88
N VAL A 347 10.16 -7.11 -10.46
CA VAL A 347 10.40 -8.54 -10.38
C VAL A 347 10.70 -8.92 -8.94
N LEU A 348 10.46 -10.17 -8.57
CA LEU A 348 10.66 -10.66 -7.21
C LEU A 348 12.13 -10.51 -6.80
N ASP A 349 12.37 -9.95 -5.61
CA ASP A 349 13.67 -10.01 -4.97
C ASP A 349 13.88 -11.42 -4.41
N ARG A 350 15.02 -12.05 -4.73
CA ARG A 350 15.31 -13.46 -4.41
C ARG A 350 15.64 -13.65 -2.94
N VAL A 351 14.64 -13.41 -2.07
CA VAL A 351 14.76 -13.65 -0.64
C VAL A 351 14.40 -15.11 -0.32
N ARG A 352 15.13 -15.72 0.61
CA ARG A 352 14.84 -17.07 1.10
C ARG A 352 13.35 -17.22 1.47
N GLY A 353 12.74 -18.33 1.04
CA GLY A 353 11.35 -18.65 1.29
C GLY A 353 10.33 -17.95 0.37
N ALA A 354 10.77 -17.25 -0.68
CA ALA A 354 9.88 -16.60 -1.63
C ALA A 354 9.93 -17.19 -3.06
N ALA A 355 10.75 -18.22 -3.30
CA ALA A 355 11.02 -18.75 -4.64
C ALA A 355 9.77 -19.21 -5.41
N HIS A 356 8.77 -19.72 -4.70
CA HIS A 356 7.50 -20.16 -5.29
C HIS A 356 6.68 -19.03 -5.94
N PHE A 357 7.07 -17.76 -5.73
CA PHE A 357 6.48 -16.59 -6.38
C PHE A 357 7.26 -16.13 -7.62
N GLU A 358 8.38 -16.76 -7.97
CA GLU A 358 9.21 -16.27 -9.06
C GLU A 358 8.49 -16.36 -10.41
N VAL A 359 8.54 -15.25 -11.14
CA VAL A 359 8.21 -15.16 -12.57
C VAL A 359 9.50 -14.89 -13.32
N ALA A 360 9.81 -15.71 -14.32
CA ALA A 360 11.04 -15.55 -15.09
C ALA A 360 11.14 -14.14 -15.72
N GLU A 361 12.33 -13.58 -15.80
CA GLU A 361 12.51 -12.22 -16.33
C GLU A 361 12.00 -12.07 -17.77
N THR A 362 12.23 -13.07 -18.61
CA THR A 362 11.73 -13.08 -19.99
C THR A 362 10.20 -13.05 -20.04
N GLU A 363 9.53 -13.77 -19.15
CA GLU A 363 8.07 -13.76 -19.03
C GLU A 363 7.57 -12.40 -18.50
N ALA A 364 8.28 -11.82 -17.53
CA ALA A 364 7.97 -10.49 -17.02
C ALA A 364 8.08 -9.42 -18.11
N GLN A 365 9.07 -9.51 -18.99
CA GLN A 365 9.25 -8.60 -20.13
C GLN A 365 8.13 -8.75 -21.17
N VAL A 366 7.65 -9.97 -21.42
CA VAL A 366 6.49 -10.22 -22.29
C VAL A 366 5.23 -9.60 -21.68
N ILE A 367 4.95 -9.86 -20.39
CA ILE A 367 3.81 -9.28 -19.68
C ILE A 367 3.85 -7.74 -19.74
N ALA A 368 5.02 -7.14 -19.51
CA ALA A 368 5.18 -5.68 -19.58
C ALA A 368 4.95 -5.14 -21.00
N GLY A 369 5.37 -5.87 -22.02
CA GLY A 369 5.14 -5.53 -23.42
C GLY A 369 3.66 -5.56 -23.79
N GLU A 370 2.95 -6.59 -23.35
CA GLU A 370 1.51 -6.71 -23.57
C GLU A 370 0.71 -5.62 -22.79
N LEU A 371 1.14 -5.26 -21.59
CA LEU A 371 0.55 -4.14 -20.85
C LEU A 371 0.72 -2.83 -21.61
N ALA A 372 1.92 -2.57 -22.16
CA ALA A 372 2.21 -1.38 -22.94
C ALA A 372 1.38 -1.31 -24.23
N ALA A 373 1.05 -2.45 -24.82
CA ALA A 373 0.19 -2.53 -26.01
C ALA A 373 -1.30 -2.31 -25.70
N ARG A 374 -1.74 -2.54 -24.44
CA ARG A 374 -3.15 -2.51 -24.04
C ARG A 374 -3.57 -1.24 -23.29
N LEU A 375 -2.63 -0.55 -22.66
CA LEU A 375 -2.91 0.57 -21.76
C LEU A 375 -2.29 1.88 -22.27
N PRO A 376 -2.93 3.02 -21.98
CA PRO A 376 -2.27 4.32 -22.12
C PRO A 376 -0.99 4.36 -21.30
N GLY A 377 0.06 5.00 -21.80
CA GLY A 377 1.39 4.97 -21.21
C GLY A 377 1.47 5.35 -19.74
N TYR A 378 0.61 6.25 -19.26
CA TYR A 378 0.54 6.67 -17.85
C TYR A 378 -0.05 5.60 -16.91
N LEU A 379 -0.69 4.57 -17.45
CA LEU A 379 -1.20 3.41 -16.69
C LEU A 379 -0.23 2.21 -16.72
N VAL A 380 0.86 2.29 -17.47
CA VAL A 380 1.84 1.21 -17.57
C VAL A 380 2.93 1.43 -16.50
N PRO A 381 3.00 0.58 -15.45
CA PRO A 381 4.07 0.65 -14.48
C PRO A 381 5.42 0.28 -15.14
N ARG A 382 6.50 0.91 -14.69
CA ARG A 382 7.84 0.54 -15.16
C ARG A 382 8.26 -0.81 -14.57
N LEU A 383 8.55 -1.78 -15.42
CA LEU A 383 9.14 -3.05 -14.99
C LEU A 383 10.58 -2.80 -14.53
N VAL A 384 10.90 -3.16 -13.29
CA VAL A 384 12.21 -2.86 -12.68
C VAL A 384 12.73 -4.01 -11.85
N ARG A 385 14.07 -4.07 -11.76
CA ARG A 385 14.82 -4.89 -10.81
C ARG A 385 15.69 -4.00 -9.94
N GLU A 386 15.77 -4.33 -8.66
CA GLU A 386 16.77 -3.75 -7.77
C GLU A 386 18.02 -4.63 -7.79
N ILE A 387 19.17 -4.04 -8.12
CA ILE A 387 20.45 -4.72 -8.15
C ILE A 387 21.37 -4.05 -7.15
N PHE A 388 21.95 -4.86 -6.25
CA PHE A 388 22.91 -4.36 -5.27
C PHE A 388 24.07 -3.61 -5.96
N GLY A 389 24.41 -2.43 -5.44
CA GLY A 389 25.49 -1.59 -5.98
C GLY A 389 25.14 -0.81 -7.26
N ALA A 390 23.99 -1.04 -7.88
CA ALA A 390 23.55 -0.22 -9.01
C ALA A 390 23.17 1.20 -8.55
N PRO A 391 23.42 2.25 -9.34
CA PRO A 391 23.14 3.64 -8.97
C PRO A 391 21.64 3.98 -8.97
N ALA A 392 20.80 3.11 -9.53
CA ALA A 392 19.34 3.23 -9.58
C ALA A 392 18.70 1.85 -9.78
N LYS A 393 17.37 1.77 -9.64
CA LYS A 393 16.62 0.60 -10.08
C LYS A 393 16.81 0.40 -11.58
N VAL A 394 17.15 -0.82 -11.99
CA VAL A 394 17.37 -1.17 -13.40
C VAL A 394 16.02 -1.41 -14.06
N THR A 395 15.72 -0.66 -15.10
CA THR A 395 14.52 -0.89 -15.92
C THR A 395 14.75 -2.07 -16.83
N LEU A 396 13.83 -3.02 -16.82
CA LEU A 396 13.83 -4.15 -17.75
C LEU A 396 12.99 -3.76 -18.97
N PRO A 397 13.54 -3.83 -20.18
CA PRO A 397 12.82 -3.43 -21.38
C PRO A 397 11.63 -4.36 -21.63
N PRO A 398 10.44 -3.83 -21.97
CA PRO A 398 9.30 -4.65 -22.34
C PRO A 398 9.55 -5.34 -23.70
N GLN A 399 9.16 -6.60 -23.81
CA GLN A 399 9.13 -7.29 -25.08
C GLN A 399 7.78 -7.05 -25.75
N LEU A 400 7.74 -6.14 -26.72
CA LEU A 400 6.50 -5.78 -27.39
C LEU A 400 6.01 -6.93 -28.30
N PRO A 401 4.71 -7.25 -28.30
CA PRO A 401 4.15 -8.24 -29.20
C PRO A 401 4.28 -7.76 -30.65
N ASN A 402 4.64 -8.66 -31.53
CA ASN A 402 4.72 -8.42 -33.00
C ASN A 402 5.64 -7.25 -33.45
N THR A 403 6.62 -6.87 -32.65
CA THR A 403 7.59 -5.86 -33.10
C THR A 403 8.51 -6.49 -34.13
N PRO A 404 8.63 -5.92 -35.36
CA PRO A 404 9.63 -6.36 -36.31
C PRO A 404 11.02 -6.29 -35.69
N THR A 405 11.84 -7.31 -35.89
CA THR A 405 13.20 -7.43 -35.32
C THR A 405 14.13 -6.27 -35.77
N GLU A 406 13.74 -5.51 -36.79
CA GLU A 406 14.44 -4.32 -37.27
C GLU A 406 13.49 -3.12 -37.31
N ILE A 407 13.52 -2.29 -36.28
CA ILE A 407 13.05 -0.92 -36.40
C ILE A 407 14.20 -0.14 -37.08
N ARG A 408 14.17 0.01 -38.40
CA ARG A 408 15.03 0.97 -39.08
C ARG A 408 14.55 2.37 -38.73
N LEU A 409 15.26 3.04 -37.82
CA LEU A 409 15.13 4.48 -37.66
C LEU A 409 15.58 5.13 -38.97
N LYS A 410 14.64 5.73 -39.68
CA LYS A 410 14.92 6.57 -40.85
C LYS A 410 15.33 7.96 -40.37
#